data_0721da0187a71624cd45e4fcddbb0036
#
_entry.id   0721da0187a71624cd45e4fcddbb0036
#
_cell.length_a   1.000
_cell.length_b   1.000
_cell.length_c   1.000
_cell.angle_alpha   90.00
_cell.angle_beta   90.00
_cell.angle_gamma   90.00
#
_symmetry.space_group_name_H-M   'P 1'
#
loop_
_entity.id
_entity.type
_entity.pdbx_description
1 polymer ?
#
loop_
_entity_poly.entity_id
_entity_poly.type
_entity_poly.pdbx_seq_one_letter_code
_entity_poly.pdbx_strand_id
1 'polypeptide(L)'
;MKRLRVWLLIAALAVSLSLAGLAQVELFTVPAEASLWDFFKSKTAKAVELRTAEDLEELRKNPEGSFVLAEDISLDYVPFSAIESFNGTLDGQGHWIDGLAPEMGSDTVTCLFDTLGSKAVVKDLNVRIGILMDSDVPVHISGLAGSNNGTVRGCRIQSEIVWNDEVCTEPEPAIALQHYAPVAAYNGGTIADCTLQTGANALGNVYGIVEENYGTVTNCDVDLNTNSCTNVSGLAYRNWEAIDGCWVSGQADTVTEFCCIARQNYAPITNCRFDMWINGPAGQGCSWSISGFEGDGHSFDDSNTVNISELNNRAGSGGVGNP
;
A
#
# COMPACT_ATOMS: atom_id res chain seq x y z
N MET A 1 -46.07 -2.38 -12.99
CA MET A 1 -45.93 -1.34 -11.95
C MET A 1 -44.57 -0.65 -11.94
N LYS A 2 -43.44 -1.30 -12.25
CA LYS A 2 -42.10 -0.64 -12.30
C LYS A 2 -41.96 0.36 -13.48
N ARG A 3 -42.56 0.08 -14.62
CA ARG A 3 -42.49 0.97 -15.81
C ARG A 3 -43.25 2.29 -15.65
N LEU A 4 -44.31 2.30 -14.87
CA LEU A 4 -45.12 3.51 -14.63
C LEU A 4 -44.39 4.53 -13.73
N ARG A 5 -43.57 4.06 -12.79
CA ARG A 5 -42.80 4.95 -11.89
C ARG A 5 -41.65 5.68 -12.60
N VAL A 6 -41.04 5.05 -13.60
CA VAL A 6 -39.97 5.67 -14.40
C VAL A 6 -40.55 6.79 -15.28
N TRP A 7 -41.72 6.59 -15.87
CA TRP A 7 -42.39 7.61 -16.66
C TRP A 7 -42.85 8.82 -15.84
N LEU A 8 -43.27 8.60 -14.61
CA LEU A 8 -43.63 9.67 -13.70
C LEU A 8 -42.42 10.52 -13.25
N LEU A 9 -41.26 9.91 -13.09
CA LEU A 9 -40.01 10.62 -12.78
C LEU A 9 -39.52 11.46 -13.99
N ILE A 10 -39.61 10.95 -15.19
CA ILE A 10 -39.24 11.68 -16.41
C ILE A 10 -40.22 12.83 -16.67
N ALA A 11 -41.51 12.63 -16.44
CA ALA A 11 -42.51 13.68 -16.55
C ALA A 11 -42.34 14.78 -15.50
N ALA A 12 -41.94 14.43 -14.28
CA ALA A 12 -41.65 15.40 -13.20
C ALA A 12 -40.39 16.25 -13.49
N LEU A 13 -39.38 15.66 -14.12
CA LEU A 13 -38.17 16.41 -14.56
C LEU A 13 -38.47 17.36 -15.72
N ALA A 14 -39.34 16.97 -16.67
CA ALA A 14 -39.74 17.81 -17.79
C ALA A 14 -40.60 19.02 -17.36
N VAL A 15 -41.41 18.88 -16.33
CA VAL A 15 -42.27 19.97 -15.79
C VAL A 15 -41.47 20.98 -14.96
N SER A 16 -40.38 20.55 -14.31
CA SER A 16 -39.51 21.47 -13.55
C SER A 16 -38.62 22.35 -14.42
N LEU A 17 -38.36 21.94 -15.66
CA LEU A 17 -37.55 22.69 -16.64
C LEU A 17 -38.38 23.71 -17.44
N SER A 18 -39.68 23.61 -17.45
CA SER A 18 -40.59 24.53 -18.18
C SER A 18 -40.93 25.83 -17.43
N LEU A 19 -40.50 26.00 -16.19
CA LEU A 19 -40.75 27.17 -15.36
C LEU A 19 -39.56 28.15 -15.23
N ALA A 20 -38.43 27.86 -15.86
CA ALA A 20 -37.30 28.78 -15.94
C ALA A 20 -37.02 29.13 -17.41
N GLY A 21 -37.57 30.28 -17.80
CA GLY A 21 -37.50 31.04 -19.05
C GLY A 21 -36.53 30.59 -20.15
N LEU A 22 -37.12 30.33 -21.34
CA LEU A 22 -36.61 30.57 -22.68
C LEU A 22 -35.08 30.65 -22.89
N ALA A 23 -34.46 29.48 -23.04
CA ALA A 23 -33.28 29.29 -23.88
C ALA A 23 -33.55 28.09 -24.77
N GLN A 24 -33.28 28.22 -26.07
CA GLN A 24 -33.45 27.14 -27.07
C GLN A 24 -32.62 25.95 -26.65
N VAL A 25 -33.25 24.91 -26.12
CA VAL A 25 -32.65 23.59 -25.98
C VAL A 25 -32.90 22.86 -27.29
N GLU A 26 -31.87 22.68 -28.10
CA GLU A 26 -31.92 21.71 -29.19
C GLU A 26 -32.25 20.34 -28.58
N LEU A 27 -33.46 19.86 -28.89
CA LEU A 27 -33.87 18.51 -28.54
C LEU A 27 -33.01 17.55 -29.32
N PHE A 28 -32.02 16.94 -28.68
CA PHE A 28 -31.34 15.78 -29.19
C PHE A 28 -32.40 14.67 -29.41
N THR A 29 -32.82 14.47 -30.62
CA THR A 29 -33.67 13.33 -30.99
C THR A 29 -32.80 12.08 -30.88
N VAL A 30 -32.92 11.36 -29.80
CA VAL A 30 -32.35 10.01 -29.67
C VAL A 30 -33.13 9.08 -30.60
N PRO A 31 -32.48 8.32 -31.49
CA PRO A 31 -33.15 7.35 -32.33
C PRO A 31 -33.98 6.40 -31.46
N ALA A 32 -35.21 6.10 -31.89
CA ALA A 32 -36.19 5.36 -31.09
C ALA A 32 -35.81 3.91 -30.73
N GLU A 33 -34.66 3.42 -31.22
CA GLU A 33 -34.15 2.07 -30.97
C GLU A 33 -32.91 2.01 -30.04
N ALA A 34 -32.30 3.16 -29.68
CA ALA A 34 -31.22 3.18 -28.71
C ALA A 34 -31.80 3.21 -27.30
N SER A 35 -31.62 2.14 -26.55
CA SER A 35 -32.03 2.13 -25.15
C SER A 35 -31.16 3.10 -24.37
N LEU A 36 -31.73 3.80 -23.36
CA LEU A 36 -30.94 4.60 -22.43
C LEU A 36 -29.76 3.81 -21.80
N TRP A 37 -29.89 2.48 -21.74
CA TRP A 37 -28.83 1.56 -21.36
C TRP A 37 -27.68 1.50 -22.36
N ASP A 38 -27.96 1.61 -23.67
CA ASP A 38 -26.90 1.63 -24.69
C ASP A 38 -26.18 2.98 -24.70
N PHE A 39 -26.88 4.07 -24.39
CA PHE A 39 -26.26 5.39 -24.19
C PHE A 39 -25.33 5.42 -22.97
N PHE A 40 -25.71 4.77 -21.87
CA PHE A 40 -24.84 4.62 -20.69
C PHE A 40 -23.74 3.58 -20.90
N LYS A 41 -23.98 2.52 -21.65
CA LYS A 41 -22.95 1.55 -22.05
C LYS A 41 -21.91 2.11 -23.01
N SER A 42 -22.28 3.05 -23.88
CA SER A 42 -21.36 3.62 -24.86
C SER A 42 -20.35 4.60 -24.26
N LYS A 43 -20.48 4.94 -22.97
CA LYS A 43 -19.56 5.85 -22.26
C LYS A 43 -18.63 5.16 -21.27
N THR A 44 -18.73 3.89 -21.03
CA THR A 44 -17.64 3.15 -20.37
C THR A 44 -16.57 2.90 -21.42
N ALA A 45 -15.56 3.76 -21.46
CA ALA A 45 -14.38 3.50 -22.27
C ALA A 45 -13.88 2.09 -21.89
N LYS A 46 -13.70 1.23 -22.91
CA LYS A 46 -13.17 -0.11 -22.67
C LYS A 46 -11.81 0.06 -22.02
N ALA A 47 -11.58 -0.65 -20.91
CA ALA A 47 -10.28 -0.62 -20.27
C ALA A 47 -9.19 -1.09 -21.26
N VAL A 48 -8.05 -0.44 -21.21
CA VAL A 48 -6.86 -0.82 -22.00
C VAL A 48 -6.26 -2.07 -21.37
N GLU A 49 -6.06 -3.10 -22.17
CA GLU A 49 -5.42 -4.33 -21.73
C GLU A 49 -3.91 -4.17 -21.76
N LEU A 50 -3.25 -4.49 -20.64
CA LEU A 50 -1.80 -4.49 -20.48
C LEU A 50 -1.31 -5.93 -20.43
N ARG A 51 -0.30 -6.27 -21.23
CA ARG A 51 0.23 -7.64 -21.38
C ARG A 51 1.74 -7.73 -21.26
N THR A 52 2.44 -6.62 -21.49
CA THR A 52 3.90 -6.55 -21.52
C THR A 52 4.41 -5.37 -20.70
N ALA A 53 5.71 -5.37 -20.40
CA ALA A 53 6.36 -4.27 -19.71
C ALA A 53 6.23 -2.93 -20.50
N GLU A 54 6.28 -3.02 -21.82
CA GLU A 54 6.12 -1.84 -22.69
C GLU A 54 4.69 -1.26 -22.61
N ASP A 55 3.68 -2.10 -22.36
CA ASP A 55 2.30 -1.64 -22.20
C ASP A 55 2.11 -0.77 -20.95
N LEU A 56 2.98 -0.89 -19.94
CA LEU A 56 2.93 -0.02 -18.76
C LEU A 56 3.16 1.46 -19.11
N GLU A 57 3.79 1.76 -20.26
CA GLU A 57 3.91 3.12 -20.76
C GLU A 57 2.56 3.76 -21.11
N GLU A 58 1.50 2.96 -21.31
CA GLU A 58 0.15 3.49 -21.52
C GLU A 58 -0.41 4.16 -20.25
N LEU A 59 0.01 3.70 -19.05
CA LEU A 59 -0.33 4.36 -17.79
C LEU A 59 0.26 5.78 -17.71
N ARG A 60 1.48 5.99 -18.25
CA ARG A 60 2.13 7.33 -18.33
C ARG A 60 1.45 8.23 -19.34
N LYS A 61 1.05 7.67 -20.49
CA LYS A 61 0.43 8.44 -21.59
C LYS A 61 -1.01 8.86 -21.26
N ASN A 62 -1.72 8.05 -20.46
CA ASN A 62 -3.11 8.33 -20.09
C ASN A 62 -3.34 8.09 -18.60
N PRO A 63 -2.81 8.94 -17.71
CA PRO A 63 -2.84 8.72 -16.27
C PRO A 63 -4.24 8.76 -15.63
N GLU A 64 -5.28 9.17 -16.38
CA GLU A 64 -6.68 9.13 -15.94
C GLU A 64 -7.46 7.97 -16.58
N GLY A 65 -6.78 7.11 -17.33
CA GLY A 65 -7.37 5.99 -18.05
C GLY A 65 -7.85 4.85 -17.16
N SER A 66 -8.50 3.89 -17.80
CA SER A 66 -8.89 2.62 -17.19
C SER A 66 -8.10 1.50 -17.84
N PHE A 67 -7.43 0.70 -17.02
CA PHE A 67 -6.51 -0.35 -17.45
C PHE A 67 -6.80 -1.65 -16.73
N VAL A 68 -6.50 -2.75 -17.39
CA VAL A 68 -6.54 -4.10 -16.81
C VAL A 68 -5.27 -4.85 -17.18
N LEU A 69 -4.70 -5.59 -16.25
CA LEU A 69 -3.72 -6.60 -16.61
C LEU A 69 -4.47 -7.79 -17.22
N ALA A 70 -4.03 -8.19 -18.39
CA ALA A 70 -4.60 -9.35 -19.07
C ALA A 70 -3.68 -10.59 -18.97
N GLU A 71 -2.44 -10.38 -18.54
CA GLU A 71 -1.40 -11.40 -18.32
C GLU A 71 -0.44 -10.91 -17.22
N ASP A 72 0.35 -11.82 -16.69
CA ASP A 72 1.46 -11.46 -15.80
C ASP A 72 2.54 -10.71 -16.59
N ILE A 73 3.07 -9.65 -16.02
CA ILE A 73 4.09 -8.80 -16.63
C ILE A 73 5.40 -8.96 -15.87
N SER A 74 6.49 -9.37 -16.55
CA SER A 74 7.84 -9.38 -16.00
C SER A 74 8.56 -8.08 -16.32
N LEU A 75 9.21 -7.50 -15.30
CA LEU A 75 10.14 -6.38 -15.43
C LEU A 75 11.60 -6.86 -15.41
N ASP A 76 11.82 -8.18 -15.28
CA ASP A 76 13.12 -8.84 -15.33
C ASP A 76 14.18 -8.26 -14.36
N TYR A 77 13.73 -7.63 -13.27
CA TYR A 77 14.60 -6.94 -12.31
C TYR A 77 15.47 -5.84 -12.94
N VAL A 78 15.03 -5.28 -14.06
CA VAL A 78 15.64 -4.10 -14.65
C VAL A 78 15.14 -2.85 -13.92
N PRO A 79 16.00 -1.85 -13.66
CA PRO A 79 15.56 -0.60 -13.03
C PRO A 79 14.34 -0.01 -13.73
N PHE A 80 13.29 0.21 -12.96
CA PHE A 80 12.02 0.74 -13.43
C PHE A 80 11.82 2.15 -12.91
N SER A 81 11.68 3.12 -13.80
CA SER A 81 11.33 4.50 -13.41
C SER A 81 9.86 4.55 -13.01
N ALA A 82 9.56 5.07 -11.84
CA ALA A 82 8.20 5.17 -11.33
C ALA A 82 7.25 5.92 -12.30
N ILE A 83 5.97 5.54 -12.30
CA ILE A 83 4.92 6.28 -12.99
C ILE A 83 4.60 7.52 -12.17
N GLU A 84 4.96 8.74 -12.66
CA GLU A 84 4.98 9.97 -11.88
C GLU A 84 3.65 10.31 -11.21
N SER A 85 2.54 10.21 -11.93
CA SER A 85 1.21 10.49 -11.39
C SER A 85 0.15 9.65 -12.06
N PHE A 86 -0.71 9.02 -11.27
CA PHE A 86 -1.81 8.22 -11.76
C PHE A 86 -3.11 8.56 -11.03
N ASN A 87 -4.17 8.86 -11.77
CA ASN A 87 -5.51 9.17 -11.27
C ASN A 87 -6.60 8.28 -11.88
N GLY A 88 -6.19 7.27 -12.64
CA GLY A 88 -7.06 6.33 -13.33
C GLY A 88 -7.44 5.12 -12.49
N THR A 89 -7.87 4.07 -13.18
CA THR A 89 -8.13 2.77 -12.57
C THR A 89 -7.19 1.73 -13.17
N LEU A 90 -6.50 0.99 -12.32
CA LEU A 90 -5.73 -0.19 -12.68
C LEU A 90 -6.33 -1.40 -11.95
N ASP A 91 -6.88 -2.33 -12.72
CA ASP A 91 -7.39 -3.61 -12.25
C ASP A 91 -6.38 -4.70 -12.61
N GLY A 92 -5.70 -5.24 -11.61
CA GLY A 92 -4.71 -6.30 -11.81
C GLY A 92 -5.33 -7.65 -12.15
N GLN A 93 -6.61 -7.87 -11.88
CA GLN A 93 -7.32 -9.15 -12.08
C GLN A 93 -6.61 -10.37 -11.46
N GLY A 94 -5.80 -10.15 -10.44
CA GLY A 94 -4.97 -11.17 -9.81
C GLY A 94 -3.68 -11.51 -10.55
N HIS A 95 -3.34 -10.80 -11.62
CA HIS A 95 -2.08 -10.94 -12.32
C HIS A 95 -0.93 -10.22 -11.59
N TRP A 96 0.28 -10.61 -11.96
CA TRP A 96 1.51 -10.09 -11.36
C TRP A 96 2.20 -9.04 -12.23
N ILE A 97 2.74 -8.03 -11.57
CA ILE A 97 3.89 -7.27 -12.05
C ILE A 97 5.08 -7.79 -11.24
N ASP A 98 5.95 -8.55 -11.89
CA ASP A 98 7.03 -9.29 -11.28
C ASP A 98 8.39 -8.67 -11.61
N GLY A 99 9.30 -8.66 -10.64
CA GLY A 99 10.65 -8.18 -10.85
C GLY A 99 10.81 -6.67 -10.80
N LEU A 100 9.95 -5.96 -10.05
CA LEU A 100 10.15 -4.55 -9.80
C LEU A 100 11.46 -4.36 -9.02
N ALA A 101 12.39 -3.62 -9.60
CA ALA A 101 13.69 -3.30 -9.01
C ALA A 101 13.91 -1.78 -8.93
N PRO A 102 14.62 -1.30 -7.91
CA PRO A 102 14.92 0.11 -7.75
C PRO A 102 15.88 0.63 -8.83
N GLU A 103 15.72 1.89 -9.18
CA GLU A 103 16.78 2.65 -9.83
C GLU A 103 17.79 3.09 -8.76
N MET A 104 18.93 2.42 -8.70
CA MET A 104 19.94 2.65 -7.66
C MET A 104 20.61 4.01 -7.82
N GLY A 105 20.83 4.70 -6.68
CA GLY A 105 21.62 5.94 -6.65
C GLY A 105 20.82 7.24 -6.80
N SER A 106 19.50 7.20 -6.71
CA SER A 106 18.66 8.39 -6.63
C SER A 106 18.13 8.61 -5.21
N ASP A 107 18.03 9.87 -4.77
CA ASP A 107 17.33 10.26 -3.53
C ASP A 107 15.81 10.04 -3.64
N THR A 108 15.34 9.41 -4.72
CA THR A 108 13.92 9.19 -4.97
C THR A 108 13.44 7.88 -4.39
N VAL A 109 12.19 7.87 -3.96
CA VAL A 109 11.51 6.66 -3.49
C VAL A 109 11.32 5.73 -4.68
N THR A 110 11.82 4.50 -4.56
CA THR A 110 11.58 3.48 -5.59
C THR A 110 10.23 2.85 -5.39
N CYS A 111 9.39 2.88 -6.41
CA CYS A 111 8.03 2.38 -6.39
C CYS A 111 7.49 2.15 -7.80
N LEU A 112 6.33 1.50 -7.91
CA LEU A 112 5.64 1.38 -9.20
C LEU A 112 5.02 2.73 -9.61
N PHE A 113 4.39 3.43 -8.66
CA PHE A 113 3.81 4.77 -8.84
C PHE A 113 4.49 5.78 -7.92
N ASP A 114 4.96 6.89 -8.44
CA ASP A 114 5.41 7.99 -7.57
C ASP A 114 4.22 8.56 -6.78
N THR A 115 3.14 8.89 -7.47
CA THR A 115 1.92 9.40 -6.83
C THR A 115 0.64 8.75 -7.39
N LEU A 116 -0.15 8.15 -6.50
CA LEU A 116 -1.55 7.83 -6.73
C LEU A 116 -2.41 9.00 -6.28
N GLY A 117 -3.05 9.68 -7.21
CA GLY A 117 -3.90 10.83 -6.90
C GLY A 117 -5.27 10.43 -6.33
N SER A 118 -6.04 11.40 -5.89
CA SER A 118 -7.29 11.18 -5.13
C SER A 118 -8.40 10.42 -5.87
N LYS A 119 -8.31 10.28 -7.18
CA LYS A 119 -9.24 9.48 -8.00
C LYS A 119 -8.67 8.12 -8.38
N ALA A 120 -7.40 7.88 -8.10
CA ALA A 120 -6.74 6.62 -8.44
C ALA A 120 -7.40 5.44 -7.74
N VAL A 121 -7.57 4.35 -8.48
CA VAL A 121 -7.98 3.06 -7.94
C VAL A 121 -7.04 2.01 -8.46
N VAL A 122 -6.24 1.41 -7.59
CA VAL A 122 -5.43 0.23 -7.88
C VAL A 122 -6.04 -0.94 -7.11
N LYS A 123 -6.43 -1.97 -7.82
CA LYS A 123 -7.11 -3.10 -7.19
C LYS A 123 -6.69 -4.44 -7.78
N ASP A 124 -6.80 -5.47 -6.95
CA ASP A 124 -6.61 -6.86 -7.33
C ASP A 124 -5.28 -7.09 -8.11
N LEU A 125 -4.26 -6.29 -7.80
CA LEU A 125 -2.92 -6.31 -8.41
C LEU A 125 -1.94 -7.03 -7.51
N ASN A 126 -1.16 -7.95 -8.08
CA ASN A 126 -0.04 -8.56 -7.38
C ASN A 126 1.27 -7.91 -7.84
N VAL A 127 2.16 -7.56 -6.91
CA VAL A 127 3.47 -6.96 -7.20
C VAL A 127 4.54 -7.76 -6.49
N ARG A 128 5.60 -8.15 -7.20
CA ARG A 128 6.80 -8.72 -6.60
C ARG A 128 7.99 -7.80 -6.79
N ILE A 129 8.64 -7.51 -5.67
CA ILE A 129 9.77 -6.61 -5.57
C ILE A 129 10.97 -7.43 -5.14
N GLY A 130 12.03 -7.39 -5.91
CA GLY A 130 13.30 -8.01 -5.54
C GLY A 130 14.38 -6.94 -5.51
N ILE A 131 15.07 -6.84 -4.38
CA ILE A 131 16.11 -5.84 -4.20
C ILE A 131 17.34 -6.54 -3.69
N LEU A 132 18.37 -6.50 -4.50
CA LEU A 132 19.72 -6.86 -4.10
C LEU A 132 20.47 -5.57 -3.76
N MET A 133 20.70 -5.35 -2.47
CA MET A 133 21.45 -4.19 -1.99
C MET A 133 22.93 -4.42 -2.25
N ASP A 134 23.51 -3.67 -3.18
CA ASP A 134 24.90 -3.81 -3.61
C ASP A 134 25.73 -2.52 -3.44
N SER A 135 25.18 -1.51 -2.77
CA SER A 135 25.82 -0.22 -2.60
C SER A 135 25.55 0.40 -1.24
N ASP A 136 26.44 1.27 -0.81
CA ASP A 136 26.33 2.07 0.42
C ASP A 136 25.43 3.31 0.24
N VAL A 137 24.71 3.41 -0.86
CA VAL A 137 23.81 4.55 -1.12
C VAL A 137 22.50 4.35 -0.35
N PRO A 138 22.09 5.36 0.42
CA PRO A 138 20.82 5.31 1.13
C PRO A 138 19.65 5.14 0.16
N VAL A 139 18.77 4.17 0.42
CA VAL A 139 17.59 3.95 -0.41
C VAL A 139 16.33 4.01 0.41
N HIS A 140 15.35 4.72 -0.13
CA HIS A 140 13.96 4.68 0.33
C HIS A 140 13.16 3.85 -0.66
N ILE A 141 12.45 2.86 -0.17
CA ILE A 141 11.70 1.95 -1.02
C ILE A 141 10.26 1.89 -0.56
N SER A 142 9.35 2.15 -1.50
CA SER A 142 7.94 1.84 -1.35
C SER A 142 7.53 0.87 -2.46
N GLY A 143 6.85 -0.21 -2.09
CA GLY A 143 6.54 -1.23 -3.08
C GLY A 143 5.60 -0.75 -4.17
N LEU A 144 4.46 -0.22 -3.80
CA LEU A 144 3.44 0.19 -4.77
C LEU A 144 3.50 1.68 -5.10
N ALA A 145 3.54 2.55 -4.09
CA ALA A 145 3.47 3.99 -4.32
C ALA A 145 4.40 4.77 -3.39
N GLY A 146 4.99 5.85 -3.88
CA GLY A 146 5.62 6.87 -3.02
C GLY A 146 4.56 7.58 -2.18
N SER A 147 3.49 8.04 -2.82
CA SER A 147 2.34 8.67 -2.16
C SER A 147 1.03 8.09 -2.65
N ASN A 148 0.19 7.60 -1.73
CA ASN A 148 -1.17 7.17 -2.01
C ASN A 148 -2.18 8.18 -1.48
N ASN A 149 -2.90 8.88 -2.37
CA ASN A 149 -4.07 9.70 -2.03
C ASN A 149 -5.38 9.10 -2.58
N GLY A 150 -5.29 7.96 -3.26
CA GLY A 150 -6.40 7.23 -3.88
C GLY A 150 -6.84 6.02 -3.06
N THR A 151 -7.20 4.96 -3.77
CA THR A 151 -7.63 3.69 -3.19
C THR A 151 -6.75 2.55 -3.70
N VAL A 152 -6.13 1.83 -2.78
CA VAL A 152 -5.42 0.57 -3.01
C VAL A 152 -6.20 -0.52 -2.30
N ARG A 153 -6.67 -1.54 -3.01
CA ARG A 153 -7.46 -2.61 -2.40
C ARG A 153 -7.28 -3.96 -3.04
N GLY A 154 -7.36 -5.03 -2.22
CA GLY A 154 -7.25 -6.40 -2.70
C GLY A 154 -5.91 -6.71 -3.37
N CYS A 155 -4.88 -5.91 -3.12
CA CYS A 155 -3.56 -6.07 -3.72
C CYS A 155 -2.70 -7.02 -2.90
N ARG A 156 -1.82 -7.75 -3.58
CA ARG A 156 -0.79 -8.56 -2.93
C ARG A 156 0.59 -8.02 -3.26
N ILE A 157 1.39 -7.75 -2.24
CA ILE A 157 2.75 -7.26 -2.41
C ILE A 157 3.70 -8.23 -1.72
N GLN A 158 4.63 -8.76 -2.51
CA GLN A 158 5.71 -9.60 -2.02
C GLN A 158 7.03 -8.88 -2.24
N SER A 159 7.83 -8.80 -1.20
CA SER A 159 9.16 -8.21 -1.30
C SER A 159 10.21 -9.11 -0.68
N GLU A 160 11.34 -9.15 -1.35
CA GLU A 160 12.57 -9.78 -0.86
C GLU A 160 13.71 -8.76 -0.99
N ILE A 161 14.20 -8.30 0.14
CA ILE A 161 15.29 -7.34 0.23
C ILE A 161 16.48 -8.05 0.85
N VAL A 162 17.54 -8.24 0.08
CA VAL A 162 18.73 -8.99 0.49
C VAL A 162 19.96 -8.11 0.37
N TRP A 163 20.76 -8.12 1.42
CA TRP A 163 22.09 -7.52 1.40
C TRP A 163 23.08 -8.43 0.69
N ASN A 164 23.90 -7.87 -0.19
CA ASN A 164 24.93 -8.61 -0.91
C ASN A 164 26.28 -8.55 -0.19
N ASP A 165 26.54 -9.54 0.65
CA ASP A 165 27.80 -9.64 1.42
C ASP A 165 29.06 -9.81 0.54
N GLU A 166 28.92 -10.19 -0.75
CA GLU A 166 30.07 -10.37 -1.65
C GLU A 166 30.61 -9.04 -2.18
N VAL A 167 29.77 -8.02 -2.25
CA VAL A 167 30.11 -6.69 -2.79
C VAL A 167 30.37 -5.69 -1.65
N CYS A 168 29.64 -5.78 -0.57
CA CYS A 168 29.74 -4.90 0.57
C CYS A 168 30.75 -5.44 1.56
N THR A 169 32.03 -5.10 1.39
CA THR A 169 33.17 -5.67 2.15
C THR A 169 33.49 -4.96 3.45
N GLU A 170 32.85 -3.85 3.76
CA GLU A 170 33.08 -3.09 5.00
C GLU A 170 31.92 -3.28 5.98
N PRO A 171 32.22 -3.53 7.26
CA PRO A 171 31.20 -3.79 8.28
C PRO A 171 30.55 -2.51 8.84
N GLU A 172 30.57 -1.41 8.12
CA GLU A 172 29.86 -0.21 8.53
C GLU A 172 28.39 -0.26 8.07
N PRO A 173 27.51 -0.76 8.91
CA PRO A 173 26.15 -1.16 8.52
C PRO A 173 25.14 0.00 8.44
N ALA A 174 25.58 1.22 8.36
CA ALA A 174 24.73 2.32 8.82
C ALA A 174 23.80 2.93 7.77
N ILE A 175 23.86 2.57 6.47
CA ILE A 175 23.31 3.53 5.49
C ILE A 175 22.45 2.94 4.36
N ALA A 176 22.48 1.67 4.06
CA ALA A 176 21.92 1.20 2.78
C ALA A 176 20.38 1.24 2.69
N LEU A 177 19.64 0.67 3.60
CA LEU A 177 18.17 0.77 3.63
C LEU A 177 17.75 1.78 4.68
N GLN A 178 17.31 2.98 4.27
CA GLN A 178 16.79 3.93 5.25
C GLN A 178 15.36 3.58 5.66
N HIS A 179 14.48 3.38 4.69
CA HIS A 179 13.07 3.11 4.93
C HIS A 179 12.51 2.15 3.90
N TYR A 180 11.74 1.19 4.35
CA TYR A 180 10.96 0.30 3.49
C TYR A 180 9.52 0.23 3.97
N ALA A 181 8.58 0.50 3.05
CA ALA A 181 7.15 0.34 3.25
C ALA A 181 6.51 -0.34 2.03
N PRO A 182 5.92 -1.55 2.15
CA PRO A 182 5.48 -2.30 0.98
C PRO A 182 4.37 -1.63 0.16
N VAL A 183 3.48 -0.87 0.78
CA VAL A 183 2.38 -0.23 0.04
C VAL A 183 2.71 1.21 -0.32
N ALA A 184 3.02 2.05 0.65
CA ALA A 184 3.33 3.46 0.37
C ALA A 184 4.25 4.07 1.43
N ALA A 185 5.10 5.03 1.03
CA ALA A 185 5.78 5.87 2.01
C ALA A 185 4.77 6.79 2.70
N TYR A 186 3.89 7.42 1.94
CA TYR A 186 2.84 8.29 2.46
C TYR A 186 1.46 7.79 2.06
N ASN A 187 0.54 7.61 3.01
CA ASN A 187 -0.86 7.28 2.75
C ASN A 187 -1.79 8.39 3.24
N GLY A 188 -2.40 9.14 2.32
CA GLY A 188 -3.49 10.07 2.57
C GLY A 188 -4.85 9.58 2.05
N GLY A 189 -4.88 8.37 1.49
CA GLY A 189 -6.06 7.74 0.88
C GLY A 189 -6.55 6.51 1.66
N THR A 190 -6.92 5.48 0.93
CA THR A 190 -7.43 4.22 1.51
C THR A 190 -6.55 3.05 1.07
N ILE A 191 -6.15 2.21 2.03
CA ILE A 191 -5.54 0.90 1.81
C ILE A 191 -6.44 -0.13 2.47
N ALA A 192 -6.94 -1.11 1.70
CA ALA A 192 -7.89 -2.07 2.21
C ALA A 192 -7.69 -3.48 1.63
N ASP A 193 -7.96 -4.51 2.43
CA ASP A 193 -8.03 -5.89 1.98
C ASP A 193 -6.73 -6.37 1.27
N CYS A 194 -5.57 -5.82 1.65
CA CYS A 194 -4.29 -6.14 1.02
C CYS A 194 -3.55 -7.24 1.79
N THR A 195 -2.82 -8.07 1.04
CA THR A 195 -1.94 -9.10 1.62
C THR A 195 -0.48 -8.74 1.34
N LEU A 196 0.31 -8.61 2.38
CA LEU A 196 1.68 -8.13 2.33
C LEU A 196 2.61 -9.21 2.86
N GLN A 197 3.63 -9.54 2.09
CA GLN A 197 4.66 -10.50 2.48
C GLN A 197 6.02 -9.85 2.32
N THR A 198 6.65 -9.55 3.44
CA THR A 198 7.92 -8.84 3.48
C THR A 198 9.02 -9.74 4.00
N GLY A 199 9.98 -10.04 3.14
CA GLY A 199 11.28 -10.59 3.51
C GLY A 199 12.33 -9.47 3.47
N ALA A 200 12.95 -9.14 4.59
CA ALA A 200 13.99 -8.13 4.64
C ALA A 200 15.17 -8.64 5.48
N ASN A 201 16.30 -8.83 4.81
CA ASN A 201 17.58 -9.07 5.45
C ASN A 201 18.50 -7.89 5.13
N ALA A 202 18.30 -6.78 5.85
CA ALA A 202 18.97 -5.52 5.58
C ALA A 202 19.01 -4.67 6.85
N LEU A 203 20.04 -3.83 6.93
CA LEU A 203 20.21 -2.88 8.01
C LEU A 203 19.40 -1.62 7.72
N GLY A 204 18.30 -1.44 8.42
CA GLY A 204 17.46 -0.25 8.22
C GLY A 204 16.11 -0.36 8.90
N ASN A 205 15.19 0.48 8.47
CA ASN A 205 13.85 0.55 9.04
C ASN A 205 12.84 -0.13 8.12
N VAL A 206 12.04 -1.04 8.67
CA VAL A 206 11.03 -1.81 7.93
C VAL A 206 9.66 -1.59 8.55
N TYR A 207 8.69 -1.25 7.72
CA TYR A 207 7.31 -1.01 8.12
C TYR A 207 6.39 -2.01 7.40
N GLY A 208 5.41 -2.53 8.13
CA GLY A 208 4.55 -3.59 7.60
C GLY A 208 3.65 -3.15 6.45
N ILE A 209 3.15 -1.91 6.47
CA ILE A 209 2.23 -1.39 5.44
C ILE A 209 2.73 -0.08 4.85
N VAL A 210 2.91 0.94 5.71
CA VAL A 210 3.24 2.32 5.30
C VAL A 210 4.28 2.94 6.22
N GLU A 211 4.98 3.94 5.73
CA GLU A 211 5.82 4.77 6.60
C GLU A 211 4.96 5.78 7.37
N GLU A 212 4.21 6.64 6.69
CA GLU A 212 3.34 7.63 7.31
C GLU A 212 1.87 7.44 6.88
N ASN A 213 0.97 7.24 7.84
CA ASN A 213 -0.45 7.06 7.62
C ASN A 213 -1.25 8.29 8.05
N TYR A 214 -1.82 9.01 7.09
CA TYR A 214 -2.81 10.08 7.23
C TYR A 214 -4.15 9.72 6.61
N GLY A 215 -4.34 8.47 6.21
CA GLY A 215 -5.54 7.94 5.60
C GLY A 215 -6.02 6.69 6.32
N THR A 216 -6.89 5.93 5.68
CA THR A 216 -7.48 4.74 6.29
C THR A 216 -6.73 3.48 5.87
N VAL A 217 -6.45 2.60 6.84
CA VAL A 217 -5.90 1.26 6.59
C VAL A 217 -6.84 0.24 7.22
N THR A 218 -7.34 -0.73 6.43
CA THR A 218 -8.31 -1.71 6.93
C THR A 218 -8.07 -3.10 6.37
N ASN A 219 -8.30 -4.12 7.22
CA ASN A 219 -8.33 -5.54 6.84
C ASN A 219 -7.11 -5.99 6.05
N CYS A 220 -5.92 -5.55 6.42
CA CYS A 220 -4.69 -5.95 5.75
C CYS A 220 -3.99 -7.07 6.52
N ASP A 221 -3.52 -8.07 5.78
CA ASP A 221 -2.72 -9.18 6.32
C ASP A 221 -1.24 -8.94 6.02
N VAL A 222 -0.40 -8.92 7.05
CA VAL A 222 1.04 -8.67 6.97
C VAL A 222 1.81 -9.88 7.49
N ASP A 223 2.57 -10.53 6.61
CA ASP A 223 3.56 -11.53 6.97
C ASP A 223 4.95 -10.88 6.91
N LEU A 224 5.52 -10.60 8.07
CA LEU A 224 6.73 -9.79 8.24
C LEU A 224 7.88 -10.66 8.70
N ASN A 225 8.78 -11.00 7.78
CA ASN A 225 9.96 -11.80 8.05
C ASN A 225 11.22 -10.95 7.87
N THR A 226 11.74 -10.43 8.97
CA THR A 226 12.87 -9.51 8.97
C THR A 226 14.05 -10.08 9.73
N ASN A 227 15.26 -9.80 9.24
CA ASN A 227 16.52 -10.15 9.90
C ASN A 227 17.50 -9.00 9.80
N SER A 228 18.28 -8.76 10.85
CA SER A 228 19.30 -7.71 10.91
C SER A 228 18.80 -6.29 10.64
N CYS A 229 17.53 -6.01 10.99
CA CYS A 229 16.93 -4.68 10.85
C CYS A 229 17.12 -3.84 12.11
N THR A 230 17.25 -2.52 11.96
CA THR A 230 17.41 -1.61 13.10
C THR A 230 16.09 -1.37 13.81
N ASN A 231 15.08 -0.93 13.06
CA ASN A 231 13.74 -0.69 13.58
C ASN A 231 12.71 -1.40 12.72
N VAL A 232 11.79 -2.10 13.35
CA VAL A 232 10.68 -2.75 12.68
C VAL A 232 9.38 -2.30 13.31
N SER A 233 8.42 -1.88 12.49
CA SER A 233 7.05 -1.59 12.93
C SER A 233 6.07 -2.48 12.19
N GLY A 234 5.14 -3.10 12.90
CA GLY A 234 4.20 -4.06 12.33
C GLY A 234 3.27 -3.47 11.28
N LEU A 235 2.85 -2.21 11.43
CA LEU A 235 1.95 -1.54 10.50
C LEU A 235 2.56 -0.26 9.91
N ALA A 236 2.97 0.71 10.74
CA ALA A 236 3.42 2.02 10.29
C ALA A 236 4.58 2.57 11.11
N TYR A 237 5.33 3.52 10.56
CA TYR A 237 6.25 4.34 11.37
C TYR A 237 5.47 5.40 12.15
N ARG A 238 4.65 6.21 11.47
CA ARG A 238 3.73 7.19 12.07
C ARG A 238 2.30 6.93 11.67
N ASN A 239 1.42 6.91 12.65
CA ASN A 239 -0.02 6.75 12.41
C ASN A 239 -0.81 7.95 12.94
N TRP A 240 -1.49 8.66 12.04
CA TRP A 240 -2.30 9.84 12.32
C TRP A 240 -3.80 9.61 12.09
N GLU A 241 -4.18 8.47 11.49
CA GLU A 241 -5.57 8.13 11.18
C GLU A 241 -5.84 6.65 11.47
N ALA A 242 -7.11 6.25 11.42
CA ALA A 242 -7.57 4.95 11.88
C ALA A 242 -6.94 3.77 11.12
N ILE A 243 -6.53 2.76 11.89
CA ILE A 243 -6.17 1.42 11.40
C ILE A 243 -7.11 0.42 12.05
N ASP A 244 -7.77 -0.43 11.25
CA ASP A 244 -8.75 -1.38 11.75
C ASP A 244 -8.63 -2.76 11.09
N GLY A 245 -8.82 -3.83 11.87
CA GLY A 245 -8.95 -5.19 11.39
C GLY A 245 -7.69 -5.79 10.75
N CYS A 246 -6.50 -5.25 10.99
CA CYS A 246 -5.26 -5.75 10.40
C CYS A 246 -4.66 -6.91 11.21
N TRP A 247 -4.03 -7.84 10.50
CA TRP A 247 -3.29 -8.93 11.13
C TRP A 247 -1.81 -8.86 10.74
N VAL A 248 -0.93 -8.83 11.73
CA VAL A 248 0.52 -8.90 11.57
C VAL A 248 1.02 -10.21 12.14
N SER A 249 1.75 -10.96 11.35
CA SER A 249 2.37 -12.21 11.75
C SER A 249 3.79 -12.32 11.20
N GLY A 250 4.58 -13.27 11.70
CA GLY A 250 5.89 -13.56 11.16
C GLY A 250 7.01 -13.57 12.21
N GLN A 251 8.22 -13.24 11.76
CA GLN A 251 9.42 -13.29 12.56
C GLN A 251 10.27 -12.04 12.38
N ALA A 252 10.73 -11.46 13.49
CA ALA A 252 11.71 -10.38 13.50
C ALA A 252 12.95 -10.86 14.25
N ASP A 253 13.98 -11.24 13.50
CA ASP A 253 15.24 -11.77 14.05
C ASP A 253 16.34 -10.73 14.01
N THR A 254 17.19 -10.71 15.04
CA THR A 254 18.32 -9.77 15.16
C THR A 254 17.89 -8.30 15.01
N VAL A 255 16.72 -7.94 15.58
CA VAL A 255 16.15 -6.60 15.51
C VAL A 255 16.48 -5.82 16.79
N THR A 256 16.90 -4.57 16.64
CA THR A 256 17.23 -3.72 17.77
C THR A 256 15.99 -3.18 18.47
N GLU A 257 15.03 -2.70 17.72
CA GLU A 257 13.78 -2.14 18.22
C GLU A 257 12.59 -2.64 17.38
N PHE A 258 11.56 -3.14 18.04
CA PHE A 258 10.34 -3.61 17.42
C PHE A 258 9.12 -2.92 18.04
N CYS A 259 8.26 -2.35 17.19
CA CYS A 259 6.96 -1.81 17.58
C CYS A 259 5.85 -2.64 16.92
N CYS A 260 4.94 -3.23 17.69
CA CYS A 260 3.87 -4.06 17.12
C CYS A 260 3.02 -3.30 16.12
N ILE A 261 2.70 -2.06 16.40
CA ILE A 261 1.74 -1.24 15.66
C ILE A 261 2.47 -0.17 14.86
N ALA A 262 2.88 0.88 15.55
CA ALA A 262 3.53 2.03 14.98
C ALA A 262 4.56 2.59 15.96
N ARG A 263 5.65 3.14 15.46
CA ARG A 263 6.62 3.82 16.32
C ARG A 263 6.03 5.07 16.96
N GLN A 264 5.15 5.78 16.25
CA GLN A 264 4.40 6.93 16.76
C GLN A 264 2.92 6.77 16.38
N ASN A 265 2.07 6.66 17.39
CA ASN A 265 0.63 6.48 17.19
C ASN A 265 -0.17 7.66 17.74
N TYR A 266 -0.98 8.28 16.89
CA TYR A 266 -1.81 9.45 17.22
C TYR A 266 -3.30 9.21 16.90
N ALA A 267 -3.70 7.99 16.52
CA ALA A 267 -5.06 7.68 16.13
C ALA A 267 -5.48 6.27 16.58
N PRO A 268 -6.79 5.98 16.60
CA PRO A 268 -7.29 4.67 17.02
C PRO A 268 -6.76 3.52 16.16
N ILE A 269 -6.38 2.43 16.82
CA ILE A 269 -6.07 1.15 16.20
C ILE A 269 -6.95 0.10 16.86
N THR A 270 -7.80 -0.53 16.06
CA THR A 270 -8.86 -1.41 16.54
C THR A 270 -8.92 -2.72 15.81
N ASN A 271 -9.41 -3.77 16.48
CA ASN A 271 -9.63 -5.11 15.93
C ASN A 271 -8.39 -5.72 15.23
N CYS A 272 -7.19 -5.29 15.61
CA CYS A 272 -5.95 -5.77 15.02
C CYS A 272 -5.38 -6.95 15.81
N ARG A 273 -4.65 -7.82 15.12
CA ARG A 273 -3.99 -8.98 15.71
C ARG A 273 -2.50 -8.98 15.37
N PHE A 274 -1.69 -9.28 16.38
CA PHE A 274 -0.23 -9.33 16.26
C PHE A 274 0.26 -10.67 16.80
N ASP A 275 0.81 -11.53 15.93
CA ASP A 275 1.38 -12.83 16.25
C ASP A 275 2.82 -12.88 15.76
N MET A 276 3.78 -12.44 16.58
CA MET A 276 5.17 -12.26 16.17
C MET A 276 6.15 -13.07 17.01
N TRP A 277 7.18 -13.57 16.36
CA TRP A 277 8.40 -14.08 17.00
C TRP A 277 9.48 -13.01 16.92
N ILE A 278 10.00 -12.59 18.08
CA ILE A 278 10.98 -11.52 18.12
C ILE A 278 12.26 -12.03 18.76
N ASN A 279 13.40 -11.71 18.14
CA ASN A 279 14.72 -12.02 18.68
C ASN A 279 15.64 -10.81 18.50
N GLY A 280 16.33 -10.42 19.56
CA GLY A 280 17.31 -9.33 19.52
C GLY A 280 18.69 -9.79 19.05
N PRO A 281 19.64 -8.85 18.83
CA PRO A 281 21.03 -9.14 18.54
C PRO A 281 21.67 -10.01 19.62
N ALA A 282 22.58 -10.88 19.25
CA ALA A 282 23.21 -11.82 20.17
C ALA A 282 23.76 -11.11 21.42
N GLY A 283 23.25 -11.47 22.58
CA GLY A 283 23.66 -10.91 23.87
C GLY A 283 23.06 -9.56 24.26
N GLN A 284 22.18 -8.96 23.45
CA GLN A 284 21.59 -7.63 23.71
C GLN A 284 20.07 -7.68 23.77
N GLY A 285 19.34 -8.65 23.63
CA GLY A 285 17.88 -8.65 23.65
C GLY A 285 17.25 -7.61 22.68
N CYS A 286 16.01 -7.80 22.30
CA CYS A 286 15.25 -6.82 21.52
C CYS A 286 14.47 -5.89 22.47
N SER A 287 14.48 -4.60 22.21
CA SER A 287 13.54 -3.67 22.83
C SER A 287 12.23 -3.71 22.02
N TRP A 288 11.14 -4.12 22.64
CA TRP A 288 9.85 -4.13 21.96
C TRP A 288 8.78 -3.37 22.75
N SER A 289 7.83 -2.81 22.05
CA SER A 289 6.69 -2.10 22.59
C SER A 289 5.45 -2.32 21.71
N ILE A 290 4.27 -2.06 22.24
CA ILE A 290 3.03 -2.05 21.46
C ILE A 290 3.07 -0.86 20.49
N SER A 291 3.37 0.33 21.01
CA SER A 291 3.75 1.49 20.19
C SER A 291 4.96 2.18 20.83
N GLY A 292 5.78 2.85 20.03
CA GLY A 292 6.96 3.57 20.54
C GLY A 292 6.57 4.85 21.28
N PHE A 293 5.57 5.55 20.81
CA PHE A 293 4.98 6.76 21.39
C PHE A 293 3.48 6.80 21.12
N GLU A 294 2.70 7.11 22.12
CA GLU A 294 1.25 7.30 21.99
C GLU A 294 0.91 8.77 22.26
N GLY A 295 0.21 9.40 21.32
CA GLY A 295 -0.35 10.73 21.51
C GLY A 295 -1.49 10.73 22.54
N ASP A 296 -1.84 11.88 23.07
CA ASP A 296 -2.87 12.03 24.09
C ASP A 296 -4.22 11.42 23.65
N GLY A 297 -4.67 10.39 24.38
CA GLY A 297 -6.00 9.81 24.27
C GLY A 297 -6.19 8.74 23.19
N HIS A 298 -5.14 8.28 22.53
CA HIS A 298 -5.20 7.22 21.52
C HIS A 298 -4.42 6.00 21.98
N SER A 299 -5.06 5.19 22.79
CA SER A 299 -4.51 3.93 23.27
C SER A 299 -4.90 2.77 22.34
N PHE A 300 -4.07 1.76 22.35
CA PHE A 300 -4.39 0.42 21.93
C PHE A 300 -5.57 -0.09 22.78
N ASP A 301 -6.71 -0.33 22.19
CA ASP A 301 -7.89 -0.75 22.94
C ASP A 301 -8.00 -2.28 23.07
N ASP A 302 -8.92 -2.73 23.94
CA ASP A 302 -9.12 -4.15 24.27
C ASP A 302 -9.64 -4.99 23.07
N SER A 303 -9.96 -4.37 21.93
CA SER A 303 -10.36 -5.09 20.70
C SER A 303 -9.16 -5.73 19.99
N ASN A 304 -7.95 -5.33 20.35
CA ASN A 304 -6.73 -5.83 19.74
C ASN A 304 -6.16 -7.04 20.52
N THR A 305 -5.44 -7.89 19.80
CA THR A 305 -4.78 -9.06 20.37
C THR A 305 -3.28 -9.03 20.05
N VAL A 306 -2.43 -9.16 21.06
CA VAL A 306 -0.99 -9.22 20.90
C VAL A 306 -0.44 -10.51 21.48
N ASN A 307 0.19 -11.32 20.64
CA ASN A 307 0.90 -12.52 21.00
C ASN A 307 2.36 -12.39 20.55
N ILE A 308 3.23 -12.09 21.48
CA ILE A 308 4.67 -11.98 21.21
C ILE A 308 5.39 -13.14 21.88
N SER A 309 6.18 -13.86 21.10
CA SER A 309 7.07 -14.91 21.58
C SER A 309 8.52 -14.46 21.41
N GLU A 310 9.27 -14.43 22.51
CA GLU A 310 10.70 -14.10 22.51
C GLU A 310 11.54 -15.38 22.51
N LEU A 311 12.46 -15.50 21.56
CA LEU A 311 13.27 -16.71 21.38
C LEU A 311 14.49 -16.78 22.32
N ASN A 312 15.01 -15.67 22.81
CA ASN A 312 16.22 -15.64 23.67
C ASN A 312 16.15 -14.57 24.77
N ASN A 313 15.26 -14.73 25.73
CA ASN A 313 15.31 -13.88 26.93
C ASN A 313 16.27 -14.47 27.98
N ARG A 314 17.58 -14.27 27.81
CA ARG A 314 18.58 -14.44 28.88
C ARG A 314 19.29 -13.12 29.19
N ALA A 315 18.57 -12.09 29.53
CA ALA A 315 19.03 -11.02 30.41
C ALA A 315 17.88 -10.04 30.60
N GLY A 316 17.34 -10.02 31.80
CA GLY A 316 16.16 -9.23 32.10
C GLY A 316 16.37 -7.75 31.85
N SER A 317 15.38 -7.16 31.25
CA SER A 317 14.91 -5.83 31.62
C SER A 317 13.52 -5.64 31.04
N GLY A 318 12.53 -5.75 31.87
CA GLY A 318 11.28 -5.05 31.90
C GLY A 318 10.61 -4.68 30.60
N GLY A 319 9.90 -5.64 30.00
CA GLY A 319 8.78 -5.27 29.17
C GLY A 319 7.78 -4.53 30.06
N VAL A 320 7.49 -3.26 29.77
CA VAL A 320 6.33 -2.59 30.32
C VAL A 320 5.14 -3.06 29.48
N GLY A 321 4.81 -4.33 29.68
CA GLY A 321 3.51 -4.83 29.31
C GLY A 321 2.57 -4.47 30.45
N ASN A 322 1.74 -3.47 30.27
CA ASN A 322 0.55 -3.32 31.08
C ASN A 322 -0.63 -3.92 30.29
N PRO A 323 -1.45 -4.74 31.00
CA PRO A 323 -2.65 -5.33 30.42
C PRO A 323 -3.68 -4.28 30.04
#